data_e163238aad30f8c317090cd0bbe930a0
#
_entry.id   e163238aad30f8c317090cd0bbe930a0
#
_cell.length_a   1.000
_cell.length_b   1.000
_cell.length_c   1.000
_cell.angle_alpha   90.00
_cell.angle_beta   90.00
_cell.angle_gamma   90.00
#
_symmetry.space_group_name_H-M   'P 1'
#
loop_
_entity.id
_entity.type
_entity.pdbx_description
1 polymer ?
#
loop_
_entity_poly.entity_id
_entity_poly.type
_entity_poly.pdbx_seq_one_letter_code
_entity_poly.pdbx_strand_id
1 'polypeptide(L)'
;MPTAESTAPRLEYKTFQEAVPEFATSMAAITHALKKSGIEPELRELIKIRASQINGCAFCVQFHLNDARKLNVPAEKLDLLAAWREAGVYSEREAAALEWTEQVTLLAQHHIDDEAFARVRTHFSERELALLTVAISQINAWNRIAAPFRFTPPIPGSPQ
;
A
#
# COMPACT_ATOMS: atom_id res chain seq x y z
N MET A 1 -19.58 -11.50 27.56
CA MET A 1 -19.00 -10.29 26.95
C MET A 1 -17.74 -10.72 26.23
N PRO A 2 -17.55 -10.47 24.92
CA PRO A 2 -16.25 -10.68 24.33
C PRO A 2 -15.25 -9.75 25.01
N THR A 3 -14.16 -10.32 25.54
CA THR A 3 -13.03 -9.53 26.05
C THR A 3 -12.50 -8.70 24.90
N ALA A 4 -12.34 -7.39 25.11
CA ALA A 4 -11.71 -6.51 24.11
C ALA A 4 -10.38 -7.14 23.68
N GLU A 5 -10.24 -7.44 22.39
CA GLU A 5 -8.98 -7.98 21.89
C GLU A 5 -7.86 -6.96 22.16
N SER A 6 -6.75 -7.46 22.70
CA SER A 6 -5.57 -6.64 22.92
C SER A 6 -5.06 -6.06 21.60
N THR A 7 -4.78 -4.76 21.58
CA THR A 7 -4.10 -4.08 20.46
C THR A 7 -2.58 -4.11 20.57
N ALA A 8 -2.05 -4.72 21.64
CA ALA A 8 -0.61 -4.84 21.87
C ALA A 8 0.06 -5.60 20.71
N PRO A 9 1.29 -5.21 20.34
CA PRO A 9 2.05 -5.91 19.31
C PRO A 9 2.35 -7.34 19.75
N ARG A 10 2.25 -8.28 18.79
CA ARG A 10 2.68 -9.68 18.99
C ARG A 10 4.16 -9.84 18.69
N LEU A 11 4.66 -9.02 17.78
CA LEU A 11 6.07 -8.89 17.42
C LEU A 11 6.28 -7.45 16.94
N GLU A 12 7.38 -6.82 17.30
CA GLU A 12 7.71 -5.49 16.80
C GLU A 12 8.42 -5.57 15.44
N TYR A 13 8.28 -4.50 14.63
CA TYR A 13 8.89 -4.44 13.31
C TYR A 13 10.41 -4.62 13.35
N LYS A 14 11.09 -3.99 14.32
CA LYS A 14 12.54 -4.14 14.51
C LYS A 14 12.91 -5.59 14.82
N THR A 15 12.20 -6.24 15.73
CA THR A 15 12.44 -7.65 16.09
C THR A 15 12.21 -8.56 14.88
N PHE A 16 11.18 -8.29 14.07
CA PHE A 16 10.97 -9.01 12.81
C PHE A 16 12.16 -8.88 11.86
N GLN A 17 12.69 -7.66 11.67
CA GLN A 17 13.86 -7.44 10.80
C GLN A 17 15.11 -8.15 11.30
N GLU A 18 15.31 -8.21 12.61
CA GLU A 18 16.43 -8.91 13.25
C GLU A 18 16.29 -10.45 13.14
N ALA A 19 15.05 -10.96 13.15
CA ALA A 19 14.80 -12.40 13.06
C ALA A 19 14.95 -12.97 11.64
N VAL A 20 14.66 -12.16 10.61
CA VAL A 20 14.71 -12.57 9.20
C VAL A 20 15.39 -11.50 8.33
N PRO A 21 16.66 -11.20 8.57
CA PRO A 21 17.38 -10.10 7.91
C PRO A 21 17.50 -10.30 6.39
N GLU A 22 17.60 -11.53 5.92
CA GLU A 22 17.63 -11.88 4.50
C GLU A 22 16.33 -11.49 3.79
N PHE A 23 15.19 -11.64 4.45
CA PHE A 23 13.90 -11.21 3.92
C PHE A 23 13.80 -9.69 3.88
N ALA A 24 14.17 -9.01 4.97
CA ALA A 24 14.17 -7.55 5.05
C ALA A 24 15.03 -6.94 3.94
N THR A 25 16.20 -7.51 3.68
CA THR A 25 17.12 -7.10 2.59
C THR A 25 16.50 -7.29 1.22
N SER A 26 15.85 -8.44 0.97
CA SER A 26 15.21 -8.74 -0.31
C SER A 26 14.04 -7.80 -0.60
N MET A 27 13.21 -7.51 0.39
CA MET A 27 12.09 -6.58 0.25
C MET A 27 12.57 -5.13 0.06
N ALA A 28 13.67 -4.74 0.69
CA ALA A 28 14.31 -3.44 0.46
C ALA A 28 14.85 -3.32 -0.97
N ALA A 29 15.40 -4.38 -1.54
CA ALA A 29 15.85 -4.40 -2.93
C ALA A 29 14.69 -4.18 -3.92
N ILE A 30 13.54 -4.81 -3.70
CA ILE A 30 12.33 -4.57 -4.51
C ILE A 30 11.90 -3.10 -4.39
N THR A 31 11.85 -2.57 -3.17
CA THR A 31 11.50 -1.15 -2.93
C THR A 31 12.44 -0.21 -3.68
N HIS A 32 13.75 -0.49 -3.66
CA HIS A 32 14.74 0.31 -4.36
C HIS A 32 14.54 0.26 -5.89
N ALA A 33 14.29 -0.92 -6.44
CA ALA A 33 14.00 -1.10 -7.86
C ALA A 33 12.74 -0.31 -8.29
N LEU A 34 11.67 -0.37 -7.49
CA LEU A 34 10.45 0.39 -7.73
C LEU A 34 10.66 1.91 -7.64
N LYS A 35 11.51 2.40 -6.73
CA LYS A 35 11.87 3.82 -6.66
C LYS A 35 12.58 4.32 -7.92
N LYS A 36 13.33 3.46 -8.60
CA LYS A 36 14.04 3.74 -9.85
C LYS A 36 13.23 3.44 -11.12
N SER A 37 12.02 2.93 -10.99
CA SER A 37 11.24 2.40 -12.12
C SER A 37 10.67 3.45 -13.06
N GLY A 38 10.58 4.71 -12.61
CA GLY A 38 9.93 5.82 -13.34
C GLY A 38 8.45 6.01 -13.01
N ILE A 39 7.84 5.13 -12.19
CA ILE A 39 6.48 5.36 -11.68
C ILE A 39 6.53 6.53 -10.68
N GLU A 40 5.56 7.42 -10.79
CA GLU A 40 5.46 8.62 -9.97
C GLU A 40 5.51 8.28 -8.47
N PRO A 41 6.38 8.94 -7.70
CA PRO A 41 6.52 8.65 -6.26
C PRO A 41 5.22 8.78 -5.48
N GLU A 42 4.44 9.82 -5.77
CA GLU A 42 3.16 10.10 -5.14
C GLU A 42 2.14 8.99 -5.42
N LEU A 43 2.07 8.54 -6.67
CA LEU A 43 1.19 7.44 -7.09
C LEU A 43 1.54 6.15 -6.36
N ARG A 44 2.84 5.85 -6.19
CA ARG A 44 3.26 4.66 -5.44
C ARG A 44 2.79 4.69 -3.99
N GLU A 45 2.82 5.85 -3.34
CA GLU A 45 2.33 5.94 -1.96
C GLU A 45 0.79 5.84 -1.89
N LEU A 46 0.05 6.46 -2.81
CA LEU A 46 -1.42 6.34 -2.87
C LEU A 46 -1.88 4.88 -2.99
N ILE A 47 -1.30 4.11 -3.91
CA ILE A 47 -1.66 2.69 -4.09
C ILE A 47 -1.32 1.84 -2.86
N LYS A 48 -0.19 2.11 -2.19
CA LYS A 48 0.22 1.39 -0.98
C LYS A 48 -0.70 1.70 0.20
N ILE A 49 -1.07 2.97 0.38
CA ILE A 49 -2.03 3.37 1.42
C ILE A 49 -3.37 2.69 1.15
N ARG A 50 -3.86 2.72 -0.10
CA ARG A 50 -5.14 2.12 -0.44
C ARG A 50 -5.19 0.61 -0.19
N ALA A 51 -4.19 -0.14 -0.65
CA ALA A 51 -4.07 -1.57 -0.37
C ALA A 51 -4.04 -1.86 1.14
N SER A 52 -3.31 -1.03 1.90
CA SER A 52 -3.18 -1.16 3.35
C SER A 52 -4.49 -0.86 4.10
N GLN A 53 -5.30 0.09 3.61
CA GLN A 53 -6.64 0.36 4.12
C GLN A 53 -7.56 -0.85 3.91
N ILE A 54 -7.55 -1.46 2.72
CA ILE A 54 -8.35 -2.64 2.39
C ILE A 54 -7.97 -3.83 3.29
N ASN A 55 -6.67 -4.04 3.48
CA ASN A 55 -6.14 -5.14 4.30
C ASN A 55 -6.17 -4.86 5.82
N GLY A 56 -6.56 -3.66 6.26
CA GLY A 56 -6.62 -3.30 7.67
C GLY A 56 -5.26 -3.26 8.38
N CYS A 57 -4.17 -2.94 7.67
CA CYS A 57 -2.83 -2.85 8.24
C CYS A 57 -2.55 -1.44 8.78
N ALA A 58 -2.79 -1.19 10.06
CA ALA A 58 -2.57 0.12 10.68
C ALA A 58 -1.11 0.61 10.57
N PHE A 59 -0.14 -0.28 10.79
CA PHE A 59 1.29 0.03 10.61
C PHE A 59 1.58 0.51 9.19
N CYS A 60 1.13 -0.24 8.19
CA CYS A 60 1.40 0.07 6.78
C CYS A 60 0.70 1.36 6.34
N VAL A 61 -0.55 1.58 6.76
CA VAL A 61 -1.27 2.85 6.49
C VAL A 61 -0.47 4.02 7.03
N GLN A 62 -0.09 3.99 8.31
CA GLN A 62 0.63 5.11 8.92
C GLN A 62 2.02 5.32 8.31
N PHE A 63 2.74 4.23 8.03
CA PHE A 63 4.06 4.29 7.42
C PHE A 63 4.02 5.02 6.07
N HIS A 64 3.11 4.62 5.19
CA HIS A 64 2.99 5.21 3.85
C HIS A 64 2.32 6.58 3.85
N LEU A 65 1.46 6.90 4.82
CA LEU A 65 0.98 8.27 5.02
C LEU A 65 2.14 9.20 5.40
N ASN A 66 3.06 8.76 6.25
CA ASN A 66 4.24 9.57 6.59
C ASN A 66 5.11 9.84 5.35
N ASP A 67 5.33 8.83 4.50
CA ASP A 67 6.11 9.00 3.28
C ASP A 67 5.38 9.85 2.23
N ALA A 68 4.07 9.70 2.07
CA ALA A 68 3.27 10.53 1.18
C ALA A 68 3.31 12.02 1.60
N ARG A 69 3.26 12.30 2.89
CA ARG A 69 3.39 13.67 3.41
C ARG A 69 4.77 14.27 3.14
N LYS A 70 5.85 13.48 3.25
CA LYS A 70 7.21 13.91 2.86
C LYS A 70 7.32 14.24 1.38
N LEU A 71 6.54 13.57 0.54
CA LEU A 71 6.44 13.84 -0.91
C LEU A 71 5.51 15.01 -1.24
N ASN A 72 4.90 15.65 -0.23
CA ASN A 72 3.93 16.73 -0.39
C ASN A 72 2.67 16.31 -1.18
N VAL A 73 2.23 15.06 -1.05
CA VAL A 73 0.93 14.65 -1.59
C VAL A 73 -0.15 15.51 -0.95
N PRO A 74 -1.06 16.11 -1.75
CA PRO A 74 -2.11 16.97 -1.23
C PRO A 74 -2.94 16.30 -0.13
N ALA A 75 -3.23 17.03 0.94
CA ALA A 75 -3.93 16.48 2.11
C ALA A 75 -5.29 15.90 1.74
N GLU A 76 -6.03 16.56 0.86
CA GLU A 76 -7.32 16.09 0.36
C GLU A 76 -7.26 14.73 -0.34
N LYS A 77 -6.15 14.40 -1.02
CA LYS A 77 -5.94 13.07 -1.58
C LYS A 77 -5.71 12.01 -0.51
N LEU A 78 -5.05 12.36 0.58
CA LEU A 78 -4.83 11.43 1.68
C LEU A 78 -6.10 11.22 2.51
N ASP A 79 -6.81 12.29 2.79
CA ASP A 79 -8.02 12.28 3.62
C ASP A 79 -9.19 11.54 2.95
N LEU A 80 -9.32 11.70 1.62
CA LEU A 80 -10.42 11.13 0.84
C LEU A 80 -10.09 9.79 0.16
N LEU A 81 -8.91 9.21 0.42
CA LEU A 81 -8.45 8.03 -0.30
C LEU A 81 -9.37 6.81 -0.14
N ALA A 82 -10.00 6.64 1.02
CA ALA A 82 -10.95 5.55 1.24
C ALA A 82 -12.24 5.69 0.40
N ALA A 83 -12.59 6.92 0.00
CA ALA A 83 -13.74 7.28 -0.80
C ALA A 83 -13.35 7.88 -2.17
N TRP A 84 -12.22 7.46 -2.72
CA TRP A 84 -11.57 8.08 -3.88
C TRP A 84 -12.47 8.20 -5.11
N ARG A 85 -13.42 7.26 -5.31
CA ARG A 85 -14.34 7.27 -6.46
C ARG A 85 -15.26 8.48 -6.50
N GLU A 86 -15.63 9.02 -5.35
CA GLU A 86 -16.54 10.16 -5.21
C GLU A 86 -15.80 11.48 -4.96
N ALA A 87 -14.51 11.42 -4.64
CA ALA A 87 -13.74 12.56 -4.15
C ALA A 87 -13.47 13.65 -5.21
N GLY A 88 -13.37 13.29 -6.49
CA GLY A 88 -13.14 14.26 -7.58
C GLY A 88 -11.77 14.96 -7.57
N VAL A 89 -10.82 14.48 -6.74
CA VAL A 89 -9.47 15.08 -6.58
C VAL A 89 -8.36 14.29 -7.25
N TYR A 90 -8.67 13.14 -7.82
CA TYR A 90 -7.70 12.26 -8.48
C TYR A 90 -7.74 12.42 -9.99
N SER A 91 -6.58 12.38 -10.64
CA SER A 91 -6.50 12.28 -12.09
C SER A 91 -7.04 10.93 -12.58
N GLU A 92 -7.38 10.84 -13.86
CA GLU A 92 -7.83 9.60 -14.48
C GLU A 92 -6.79 8.47 -14.33
N ARG A 93 -5.49 8.82 -14.43
CA ARG A 93 -4.38 7.87 -14.22
C ARG A 93 -4.29 7.39 -12.77
N GLU A 94 -4.45 8.29 -11.80
CA GLU A 94 -4.50 7.93 -10.37
C GLU A 94 -5.73 7.06 -10.06
N ALA A 95 -6.89 7.43 -10.60
CA ALA A 95 -8.12 6.66 -10.44
C ALA A 95 -7.99 5.24 -11.01
N ALA A 96 -7.40 5.09 -12.19
CA ALA A 96 -7.12 3.79 -12.80
C ALA A 96 -6.14 2.96 -11.96
N ALA A 97 -5.11 3.57 -11.38
CA ALA A 97 -4.19 2.88 -10.48
C ALA A 97 -4.86 2.43 -9.17
N LEU A 98 -5.75 3.25 -8.61
CA LEU A 98 -6.51 2.92 -7.41
C LEU A 98 -7.52 1.79 -7.68
N GLU A 99 -8.21 1.81 -8.81
CA GLU A 99 -9.07 0.70 -9.24
C GLU A 99 -8.26 -0.59 -9.38
N TRP A 100 -7.12 -0.55 -10.07
CA TRP A 100 -6.25 -1.70 -10.23
C TRP A 100 -5.72 -2.22 -8.90
N THR A 101 -5.41 -1.32 -7.97
CA THR A 101 -4.99 -1.67 -6.61
C THR A 101 -6.06 -2.46 -5.87
N GLU A 102 -7.32 -2.07 -5.97
CA GLU A 102 -8.44 -2.81 -5.37
C GLU A 102 -8.62 -4.18 -6.02
N GLN A 103 -8.57 -4.26 -7.35
CA GLN A 103 -8.69 -5.53 -8.09
C GLN A 103 -7.60 -6.54 -7.67
N VAL A 104 -6.34 -6.11 -7.65
CA VAL A 104 -5.21 -6.98 -7.28
C VAL A 104 -5.24 -7.33 -5.79
N THR A 105 -5.61 -6.39 -4.92
CA THR A 105 -5.66 -6.63 -3.47
C THR A 105 -6.77 -7.61 -3.08
N LEU A 106 -7.91 -7.54 -3.76
CA LEU A 106 -9.08 -8.38 -3.52
C LEU A 106 -9.13 -9.63 -4.42
N LEU A 107 -8.03 -10.00 -5.06
CA LEU A 107 -7.94 -11.11 -6.00
C LEU A 107 -8.50 -12.45 -5.47
N ALA A 108 -8.44 -12.67 -4.16
CA ALA A 108 -9.02 -13.87 -3.54
C ALA A 108 -10.56 -13.83 -3.46
N GLN A 109 -11.19 -12.68 -3.70
CA GLN A 109 -12.64 -12.49 -3.58
C GLN A 109 -13.34 -12.44 -4.95
N HIS A 110 -12.62 -12.05 -6.01
CA HIS A 110 -13.15 -11.93 -7.36
C HIS A 110 -12.06 -12.14 -8.41
N HIS A 111 -12.50 -12.51 -9.60
CA HIS A 111 -11.62 -12.64 -10.76
C HIS A 111 -11.46 -11.29 -11.46
N ILE A 112 -10.26 -11.02 -11.95
CA ILE A 112 -10.01 -9.85 -12.80
C ILE A 112 -10.38 -10.22 -14.23
N ASP A 113 -11.38 -9.56 -14.78
CA ASP A 113 -11.84 -9.79 -16.14
C ASP A 113 -11.05 -8.97 -17.18
N ASP A 114 -11.22 -9.30 -18.45
CA ASP A 114 -10.53 -8.64 -19.56
C ASP A 114 -10.92 -7.16 -19.69
N GLU A 115 -12.14 -6.78 -19.29
CA GLU A 115 -12.57 -5.39 -19.29
C GLU A 115 -11.81 -4.55 -18.26
N ALA A 116 -11.66 -5.03 -17.03
CA ALA A 116 -10.89 -4.36 -15.99
C ALA A 116 -9.43 -4.20 -16.42
N PHE A 117 -8.85 -5.25 -17.01
CA PHE A 117 -7.51 -5.18 -17.57
C PHE A 117 -7.41 -4.16 -18.71
N ALA A 118 -8.35 -4.13 -19.65
CA ALA A 118 -8.36 -3.20 -20.76
C ALA A 118 -8.47 -1.74 -20.27
N ARG A 119 -9.32 -1.46 -19.27
CA ARG A 119 -9.46 -0.11 -18.69
C ARG A 119 -8.13 0.41 -18.15
N VAL A 120 -7.44 -0.34 -17.33
CA VAL A 120 -6.15 0.12 -16.75
C VAL A 120 -5.08 0.29 -17.84
N ARG A 121 -5.11 -0.51 -18.89
CA ARG A 121 -4.19 -0.41 -20.04
C ARG A 121 -4.32 0.89 -20.84
N THR A 122 -5.43 1.59 -20.75
CA THR A 122 -5.57 2.90 -21.41
C THR A 122 -4.72 4.00 -20.75
N HIS A 123 -4.33 3.80 -19.49
CA HIS A 123 -3.58 4.80 -18.69
C HIS A 123 -2.12 4.41 -18.43
N PHE A 124 -1.76 3.13 -18.66
CA PHE A 124 -0.43 2.59 -18.35
C PHE A 124 0.10 1.76 -19.51
N SER A 125 1.35 1.96 -19.89
CA SER A 125 2.07 1.06 -20.77
C SER A 125 2.19 -0.34 -20.14
N GLU A 126 2.52 -1.35 -20.93
CA GLU A 126 2.72 -2.70 -20.43
C GLU A 126 3.76 -2.76 -19.28
N ARG A 127 4.89 -2.07 -19.48
CA ARG A 127 5.94 -1.97 -18.47
C ARG A 127 5.46 -1.27 -17.18
N GLU A 128 4.76 -0.15 -17.31
CA GLU A 128 4.24 0.57 -16.16
C GLU A 128 3.21 -0.24 -15.39
N LEU A 129 2.31 -0.93 -16.09
CA LEU A 129 1.31 -1.79 -15.46
C LEU A 129 1.97 -2.97 -14.74
N ALA A 130 3.00 -3.60 -15.32
CA ALA A 130 3.76 -4.64 -14.66
C ALA A 130 4.42 -4.12 -13.36
N LEU A 131 5.06 -2.95 -13.42
CA LEU A 131 5.69 -2.32 -12.25
C LEU A 131 4.67 -1.91 -11.18
N LEU A 132 3.52 -1.37 -11.60
CA LEU A 132 2.42 -1.03 -10.71
C LEU A 132 1.90 -2.30 -9.98
N THR A 133 1.73 -3.39 -10.72
CA THR A 133 1.29 -4.68 -10.16
C THR A 133 2.31 -5.24 -9.17
N VAL A 134 3.61 -5.14 -9.47
CA VAL A 134 4.67 -5.52 -8.52
C VAL A 134 4.61 -4.67 -7.25
N ALA A 135 4.41 -3.35 -7.37
CA ALA A 135 4.31 -2.46 -6.20
C ALA A 135 3.09 -2.81 -5.32
N ILE A 136 1.94 -3.10 -5.94
CA ILE A 136 0.74 -3.55 -5.22
C ILE A 136 0.97 -4.91 -4.56
N SER A 137 1.61 -5.84 -5.24
CA SER A 137 1.92 -7.17 -4.69
C SER A 137 2.88 -7.08 -3.50
N GLN A 138 3.88 -6.21 -3.58
CA GLN A 138 4.83 -5.97 -2.49
C GLN A 138 4.13 -5.43 -1.24
N ILE A 139 3.29 -4.41 -1.37
CA ILE A 139 2.57 -3.87 -0.21
C ILE A 139 1.58 -4.89 0.36
N ASN A 140 0.92 -5.69 -0.49
CA ASN A 140 0.07 -6.78 -0.03
C ASN A 140 0.86 -7.84 0.76
N ALA A 141 2.10 -8.14 0.38
CA ALA A 141 2.98 -9.00 1.17
C ALA A 141 3.29 -8.40 2.54
N TRP A 142 3.67 -7.11 2.60
CA TRP A 142 3.90 -6.41 3.86
C TRP A 142 2.65 -6.36 4.75
N ASN A 143 1.47 -6.12 4.18
CA ASN A 143 0.21 -6.11 4.94
C ASN A 143 -0.03 -7.47 5.63
N ARG A 144 0.28 -8.60 4.93
CA ARG A 144 0.11 -9.96 5.44
C ARG A 144 1.16 -10.37 6.47
N ILE A 145 2.22 -9.60 6.61
CA ILE A 145 3.23 -9.74 7.66
C ILE A 145 2.89 -8.84 8.84
N ALA A 146 2.73 -7.55 8.59
CA ALA A 146 2.59 -6.54 9.63
C ALA A 146 1.27 -6.66 10.40
N ALA A 147 0.15 -6.93 9.72
CA ALA A 147 -1.15 -7.00 10.38
C ALA A 147 -1.27 -8.20 11.36
N PRO A 148 -0.88 -9.45 11.00
CA PRO A 148 -0.89 -10.56 11.95
C PRO A 148 0.02 -10.36 13.17
N PHE A 149 1.17 -9.70 12.99
CA PHE A 149 2.08 -9.40 14.09
C PHE A 149 1.69 -8.14 14.86
N ARG A 150 0.75 -7.35 14.37
CA ARG A 150 0.32 -6.09 14.99
C ARG A 150 1.51 -5.14 15.22
N PHE A 151 2.31 -4.91 14.19
CA PHE A 151 3.41 -3.94 14.29
C PHE A 151 2.88 -2.59 14.77
N THR A 152 3.58 -1.97 15.72
CA THR A 152 3.19 -0.66 16.25
C THR A 152 3.22 0.39 15.15
N PRO A 153 2.10 1.08 14.84
CA PRO A 153 2.07 2.14 13.82
C PRO A 153 3.06 3.27 14.14
N PRO A 154 3.85 3.74 13.17
CA PRO A 154 4.84 4.80 13.38
C PRO A 154 4.18 6.19 13.42
N ILE A 155 3.37 6.44 14.45
CA ILE A 155 2.65 7.72 14.62
C ILE A 155 3.67 8.81 14.97
N PRO A 156 3.71 9.95 14.23
CA PRO A 156 4.61 11.05 14.54
C PRO A 156 4.41 11.59 15.95
N GLY A 157 5.52 11.74 16.71
CA GLY A 157 5.49 12.25 18.08
C GLY A 157 5.13 11.23 19.17
N SER A 158 4.82 9.97 18.81
CA SER A 158 4.65 8.91 19.79
C SER A 158 6.00 8.31 20.19
N PRO A 159 6.23 7.92 21.47
CA PRO A 159 7.40 7.15 21.84
C PRO A 159 7.40 5.80 21.10
N GLN A 160 8.54 5.44 20.52
CA GLN A 160 8.77 4.15 19.88
C GLN A 160 9.50 3.21 20.82
#